data_a62c2e546359e3b2c52d954fced684de
#
_entry.id   a62c2e546359e3b2c52d954fced684de
#
_cell.length_a   1.000
_cell.length_b   1.000
_cell.length_c   1.000
_cell.angle_alpha   90.00
_cell.angle_beta   90.00
_cell.angle_gamma   90.00
#
_symmetry.space_group_name_H-M   'P 1'
#
loop_
_entity.id
_entity.type
_entity.pdbx_description
1 polymer ?
#
loop_
_entity_poly.entity_id
_entity_poly.type
_entity_poly.pdbx_seq_one_letter_code
_entity_poly.pdbx_strand_id
1 'polypeptide(L)'
;GLKIAHMGDIGCPLIREQKDLLKHLDAILIPVGGYYTIDAVQAKALADDLAPRVVIPMHYRSDHFGYPVIGRLEEFTGLCRNVVEYDSNTLLLTAETRPQTAVLKL
;
A
#
# COMPACT_ATOMS: atom_id res chain seq x y z
N GLY A 1 -21.37 2.70 0.10
CA GLY A 1 -20.34 2.28 -0.85
C GLY A 1 -18.98 2.09 -0.20
N LEU A 2 -18.01 1.70 -1.01
CA LEU A 2 -16.63 1.50 -0.57
C LEU A 2 -15.82 2.78 -0.75
N LYS A 3 -14.90 3.02 0.19
CA LYS A 3 -14.03 4.18 0.17
C LYS A 3 -12.59 3.72 -0.11
N ILE A 4 -12.04 4.16 -1.24
CA ILE A 4 -10.71 3.76 -1.71
C ILE A 4 -9.86 5.00 -1.97
N ALA A 5 -8.60 4.97 -1.54
CA ALA A 5 -7.63 6.02 -1.84
C ALA A 5 -6.48 5.46 -2.67
N HIS A 6 -6.07 6.20 -3.68
CA HIS A 6 -4.86 5.94 -4.47
C HIS A 6 -3.87 7.05 -4.17
N MET A 7 -2.75 6.70 -3.55
CA MET A 7 -1.78 7.69 -3.07
C MET A 7 -0.80 8.18 -4.14
N GLY A 8 -0.86 7.61 -5.33
CA GLY A 8 0.00 8.05 -6.44
C GLY A 8 1.48 7.96 -6.10
N ASP A 9 2.22 9.01 -6.41
CA ASP A 9 3.67 9.09 -6.18
C ASP A 9 3.99 9.94 -4.93
N ILE A 10 3.20 9.79 -3.86
CA ILE A 10 3.42 10.55 -2.64
C ILE A 10 4.86 10.40 -2.16
N GLY A 11 5.52 11.52 -1.88
CA GLY A 11 6.93 11.55 -1.50
C GLY A 11 7.21 12.17 -0.14
N CYS A 12 6.17 12.55 0.61
CA CYS A 12 6.33 13.18 1.91
C CYS A 12 5.22 12.76 2.87
N PRO A 13 5.43 12.88 4.19
CA PRO A 13 4.39 12.58 5.16
C PRO A 13 3.16 13.47 4.97
N LEU A 14 1.99 12.93 5.31
CA LEU A 14 0.74 13.67 5.27
C LEU A 14 0.60 14.54 6.51
N ILE A 15 0.01 15.72 6.34
CA ILE A 15 -0.40 16.56 7.47
C ILE A 15 -1.72 16.03 8.05
N ARG A 16 -2.07 16.50 9.25
CA ARG A 16 -3.22 16.00 9.98
C ARG A 16 -4.53 16.15 9.21
N GLU A 17 -4.74 17.30 8.56
CA GLU A 17 -5.95 17.56 7.78
C GLU A 17 -6.10 16.58 6.63
N GLN A 18 -5.00 16.22 5.98
CA GLN A 18 -5.01 15.21 4.91
C GLN A 18 -5.35 13.83 5.46
N LYS A 19 -4.77 13.45 6.61
CA LYS A 19 -5.06 12.18 7.26
C LYS A 19 -6.52 12.08 7.67
N ASP A 20 -7.11 13.16 8.16
CA ASP A 20 -8.52 13.16 8.57
C ASP A 20 -9.47 12.89 7.39
N LEU A 21 -9.10 13.31 6.18
CA LEU A 21 -9.87 13.01 4.98
C LEU A 21 -9.76 11.55 4.55
N LEU A 22 -8.74 10.85 5.01
CA LEU A 22 -8.42 9.48 4.59
C LEU A 22 -8.77 8.44 5.66
N LYS A 23 -9.59 8.79 6.64
CA LYS A 23 -10.04 7.85 7.66
C LYS A 23 -11.15 6.94 7.13
N HIS A 24 -11.27 5.76 7.74
CA HIS A 24 -12.30 4.78 7.42
C HIS A 24 -12.23 4.27 5.97
N LEU A 25 -11.02 4.14 5.44
CA LEU A 25 -10.82 3.57 4.11
C LEU A 25 -11.07 2.08 4.09
N ASP A 26 -11.72 1.60 3.05
CA ASP A 26 -11.81 0.17 2.77
C ASP A 26 -10.53 -0.35 2.15
N ALA A 27 -9.88 0.44 1.30
CA ALA A 27 -8.59 0.08 0.72
C ALA A 27 -7.75 1.32 0.44
N ILE A 28 -6.42 1.12 0.45
CA ILE A 28 -5.46 2.14 0.05
C ILE A 28 -4.43 1.52 -0.89
N LEU A 29 -4.16 2.19 -2.01
CA LEU A 29 -3.03 1.85 -2.88
C LEU A 29 -1.90 2.81 -2.54
N ILE A 30 -0.77 2.27 -2.06
CA ILE A 30 0.29 3.07 -1.46
C ILE A 30 1.67 2.70 -2.04
N PRO A 31 2.49 3.69 -2.44
CA PRO A 31 3.85 3.39 -2.93
C PRO A 31 4.75 2.99 -1.76
N VAL A 32 5.64 2.04 -2.01
CA VAL A 32 6.53 1.49 -0.97
C VAL A 32 7.99 1.45 -1.40
N GLY A 33 8.31 1.90 -2.59
CA GLY A 33 9.64 1.70 -3.17
C GLY A 33 10.71 2.68 -2.73
N GLY A 34 10.33 3.86 -2.25
CA GLY A 34 11.28 4.92 -1.92
C GLY A 34 11.90 5.56 -3.15
N TYR A 35 12.95 6.34 -2.94
CA TYR A 35 13.66 7.14 -3.94
C TYR A 35 12.80 8.22 -4.58
N TYR A 36 11.76 7.83 -5.36
CA TYR A 36 10.81 8.77 -5.97
C TYR A 36 9.56 8.98 -5.12
N THR A 37 9.32 8.11 -4.17
CA THR A 37 8.12 8.09 -3.32
C THR A 37 8.52 7.82 -1.87
N ILE A 38 7.53 7.75 -0.98
CA ILE A 38 7.80 7.23 0.37
C ILE A 38 8.30 5.79 0.29
N ASP A 39 9.13 5.42 1.25
CA ASP A 39 9.71 4.08 1.31
C ASP A 39 8.82 3.11 2.12
N ALA A 40 9.31 1.88 2.27
CA ALA A 40 8.55 0.82 2.96
C ALA A 40 8.23 1.19 4.42
N VAL A 41 9.19 1.77 5.15
CA VAL A 41 8.98 2.15 6.56
C VAL A 41 7.97 3.29 6.66
N GLN A 42 8.09 4.30 5.81
CA GLN A 42 7.16 5.43 5.78
C GLN A 42 5.76 4.98 5.38
N ALA A 43 5.65 4.07 4.39
CA ALA A 43 4.38 3.52 3.94
C ALA A 43 3.71 2.71 5.05
N LYS A 44 4.47 1.89 5.77
CA LYS A 44 3.93 1.10 6.89
C LYS A 44 3.42 2.00 8.00
N ALA A 45 4.17 3.05 8.34
CA ALA A 45 3.74 4.01 9.36
C ALA A 45 2.44 4.72 8.96
N LEU A 46 2.32 5.13 7.70
CA LEU A 46 1.11 5.78 7.20
C LEU A 46 -0.08 4.82 7.19
N ALA A 47 0.13 3.58 6.74
CA ALA A 47 -0.92 2.58 6.73
C ALA A 47 -1.41 2.27 8.15
N ASP A 48 -0.51 2.15 9.12
CA ASP A 48 -0.89 1.91 10.51
C ASP A 48 -1.69 3.09 11.09
N ASP A 49 -1.32 4.31 10.72
CA ASP A 49 -1.98 5.53 11.19
C ASP A 49 -3.40 5.67 10.60
N LEU A 50 -3.56 5.39 9.32
CA LEU A 50 -4.86 5.47 8.64
C LEU A 50 -5.73 4.23 8.86
N ALA A 51 -5.12 3.10 9.17
CA ALA A 51 -5.77 1.82 9.48
C ALA A 51 -6.85 1.39 8.46
N PRO A 52 -6.56 1.37 7.16
CA PRO A 52 -7.50 0.85 6.16
C PRO A 52 -7.65 -0.66 6.32
N ARG A 53 -8.77 -1.23 5.84
CA ARG A 53 -8.95 -2.68 5.88
C ARG A 53 -7.97 -3.40 4.96
N VAL A 54 -7.76 -2.87 3.76
CA VAL A 54 -6.88 -3.50 2.76
C VAL A 54 -5.81 -2.50 2.35
N VAL A 55 -4.55 -2.95 2.39
CA VAL A 55 -3.39 -2.17 1.95
C VAL A 55 -2.82 -2.85 0.70
N ILE A 56 -2.74 -2.11 -0.40
CA ILE A 56 -2.21 -2.62 -1.66
C ILE A 56 -0.91 -1.86 -1.97
N PRO A 57 0.27 -2.49 -1.76
CA PRO A 57 1.54 -1.84 -2.09
C PRO A 57 1.74 -1.73 -3.59
N MET A 58 2.40 -0.66 -4.01
CA MET A 58 2.74 -0.41 -5.41
C MET A 58 4.10 0.28 -5.51
N HIS A 59 4.59 0.49 -6.73
CA HIS A 59 5.86 1.17 -7.01
C HIS A 59 7.04 0.53 -6.27
N TYR A 60 7.17 -0.79 -6.39
CA TYR A 60 8.29 -1.57 -5.84
C TYR A 60 9.01 -2.30 -6.97
N ARG A 61 10.20 -2.81 -6.65
CA ARG A 61 11.02 -3.57 -7.56
C ARG A 61 10.87 -5.07 -7.30
N SER A 62 10.83 -5.85 -8.38
CA SER A 62 10.96 -7.30 -8.33
C SER A 62 12.10 -7.74 -9.24
N ASP A 63 12.30 -9.05 -9.38
CA ASP A 63 13.33 -9.58 -10.29
C ASP A 63 12.98 -9.34 -11.76
N HIS A 64 11.74 -8.98 -12.07
CA HIS A 64 11.23 -8.88 -13.44
C HIS A 64 10.78 -7.48 -13.83
N PHE A 65 10.62 -6.56 -12.88
CA PHE A 65 10.16 -5.20 -13.19
C PHE A 65 10.60 -4.22 -12.10
N GLY A 66 10.43 -2.93 -12.40
CA GLY A 66 10.75 -1.83 -11.51
C GLY A 66 12.13 -1.24 -11.76
N TYR A 67 12.33 0.01 -11.38
CA TYR A 67 13.62 0.69 -11.52
C TYR A 67 14.62 0.15 -10.49
N PRO A 68 15.92 0.03 -10.87
CA PRO A 68 16.92 -0.51 -9.94
C PRO A 68 17.10 0.27 -8.64
N VAL A 69 16.73 1.55 -8.63
CA VAL A 69 16.94 2.44 -7.47
C VAL A 69 15.84 2.35 -6.43
N ILE A 70 14.69 1.77 -6.75
CA ILE A 70 13.60 1.65 -5.79
C ILE A 70 13.69 0.33 -5.01
N GLY A 71 13.06 0.31 -3.84
CA GLY A 71 13.08 -0.84 -2.95
C GLY A 71 12.25 -2.00 -3.46
N ARG A 72 12.56 -3.18 -2.94
CA ARG A 72 11.82 -4.40 -3.25
C ARG A 72 10.55 -4.49 -2.39
N LEU A 73 9.57 -5.24 -2.90
CA LEU A 73 8.31 -5.47 -2.20
C LEU A 73 8.53 -6.05 -0.80
N GLU A 74 9.48 -6.95 -0.65
CA GLU A 74 9.74 -7.65 0.62
C GLU A 74 10.17 -6.72 1.74
N GLU A 75 10.71 -5.55 1.43
CA GLU A 75 11.02 -4.52 2.43
C GLU A 75 9.75 -4.02 3.12
N PHE A 76 8.63 -4.00 2.40
CA PHE A 76 7.34 -3.61 2.95
C PHE A 76 6.61 -4.80 3.58
N THR A 77 6.49 -5.91 2.86
CA THR A 77 5.74 -7.07 3.36
C THR A 77 6.38 -7.68 4.60
N GLY A 78 7.69 -7.56 4.75
CA GLY A 78 8.39 -7.96 5.97
C GLY A 78 7.97 -7.17 7.22
N LEU A 79 7.37 -5.99 7.05
CA LEU A 79 6.84 -5.18 8.14
C LEU A 79 5.36 -5.46 8.43
N CYS A 80 4.71 -6.23 7.58
CA CYS A 80 3.27 -6.48 7.65
C CYS A 80 2.97 -7.84 8.27
N ARG A 81 1.77 -7.99 8.87
CA ARG A 81 1.37 -9.24 9.55
C ARG A 81 0.46 -10.11 8.68
N ASN A 82 -0.49 -9.51 7.99
CA ASN A 82 -1.55 -10.23 7.28
C ASN A 82 -1.37 -10.06 5.76
N VAL A 83 -0.28 -10.62 5.23
CA VAL A 83 0.02 -10.53 3.80
C VAL A 83 -0.70 -11.65 3.06
N VAL A 84 -1.50 -11.29 2.05
CA VAL A 84 -2.18 -12.23 1.17
C VAL A 84 -1.67 -12.00 -0.25
N GLU A 85 -1.11 -13.04 -0.84
CA GLU A 85 -0.63 -12.99 -2.22
C GLU A 85 -1.69 -13.52 -3.18
N TYR A 86 -1.97 -12.77 -4.24
CA TYR A 86 -2.97 -13.12 -5.24
C TYR A 86 -2.30 -13.59 -6.54
N ASP A 87 -2.92 -14.53 -7.22
CA ASP A 87 -2.41 -15.09 -8.47
C ASP A 87 -2.75 -14.24 -9.70
N SER A 88 -3.41 -13.10 -9.51
CA SER A 88 -3.81 -12.22 -10.60
C SER A 88 -3.58 -10.76 -10.22
N ASN A 89 -3.73 -9.88 -11.19
CA ASN A 89 -3.67 -8.43 -10.98
C ASN A 89 -5.01 -7.84 -10.54
N THR A 90 -5.97 -8.68 -10.15
CA THR A 90 -7.33 -8.27 -9.81
C THR A 90 -7.69 -8.71 -8.41
N LEU A 91 -8.22 -7.79 -7.64
CA LEU A 91 -8.79 -8.04 -6.31
C LEU A 91 -10.24 -7.56 -6.31
N LEU A 92 -11.16 -8.46 -5.99
CA LEU A 92 -12.56 -8.07 -5.78
C LEU A 92 -12.72 -7.59 -4.33
N LEU A 93 -12.87 -6.28 -4.17
CA LEU A 93 -13.07 -5.67 -2.85
C LEU A 93 -14.56 -5.61 -2.54
N THR A 94 -14.95 -6.17 -1.40
CA THR A 94 -16.33 -6.14 -0.91
C THR A 94 -16.35 -5.70 0.56
N ALA A 95 -17.55 -5.50 1.11
CA ALA A 95 -17.70 -5.18 2.52
C ALA A 95 -17.21 -6.32 3.44
N GLU A 96 -17.16 -7.55 2.93
CA GLU A 96 -16.72 -8.74 3.66
C GLU A 96 -15.24 -9.06 3.49
N THR A 97 -14.51 -8.33 2.66
CA THR A 97 -13.05 -8.54 2.50
C THR A 97 -12.34 -8.34 3.83
N ARG A 98 -11.56 -9.33 4.26
CA ARG A 98 -10.87 -9.30 5.54
C ARG A 98 -9.71 -8.31 5.53
N PRO A 99 -9.39 -7.69 6.68
CA PRO A 99 -8.21 -6.83 6.80
C PRO A 99 -6.95 -7.58 6.36
N GLN A 100 -6.17 -6.96 5.46
CA GLN A 100 -4.99 -7.61 4.88
C GLN A 100 -4.11 -6.61 4.16
N THR A 101 -2.85 -7.02 3.94
CA THR A 101 -2.00 -6.43 2.91
C THR A 101 -2.10 -7.34 1.70
N ALA A 102 -2.68 -6.82 0.61
CA ALA A 102 -2.96 -7.60 -0.59
C ALA A 102 -1.86 -7.35 -1.63
N VAL A 103 -1.13 -8.40 -1.99
CA VAL A 103 -0.08 -8.35 -3.02
C VAL A 103 -0.64 -8.95 -4.30
N LEU A 104 -0.80 -8.10 -5.31
CA LEU A 104 -1.33 -8.52 -6.61
C LEU A 104 -0.18 -8.92 -7.53
N LYS A 105 -0.45 -9.88 -8.41
CA LYS A 105 0.51 -10.33 -9.40
C LYS A 105 0.43 -9.40 -10.62
N LEU A 106 1.57 -8.84 -10.97
CA LEU A 106 1.69 -7.93 -12.11
C LEU A 106 2.17 -8.64 -13.37
#